data_0d8575d7dc389c3299b2e7d42224d443
#
_entry.id   0d8575d7dc389c3299b2e7d42224d443
#
_cell.length_a   1.000
_cell.length_b   1.000
_cell.length_c   1.000
_cell.angle_alpha   90.00
_cell.angle_beta   90.00
_cell.angle_gamma   90.00
#
_symmetry.space_group_name_H-M   'P 1'
#
loop_
_entity.id
_entity.type
_entity.pdbx_description
1 polymer ?
#
loop_
_entity_poly.entity_id
_entity_poly.type
_entity_poly.pdbx_seq_one_letter_code
_entity_poly.pdbx_strand_id
1 'polypeptide(L)'
;FYHYSLPVTGLPRKPLTEYKCILHRLKKLYFKNMADKTLNEIRNTFLKYFEKNEHKIVESSNLVPNNDPTLMFANSGMVQFKNVFTGLEKRDYVRATTSQKCVRAGGKHNDLENVGYTPRHHTFFEMLGNFSFGDYFKEQAIHYAWDLITKGFGIDKDRLYVTVFHEDDEAFNFWKKIAGFSDDRIIRIATSDNFWSMGETGPCGPCSEIFFDQGDHLAGGLPGSKDEDGDRLSEIGY
;
A
#
# COMPACT_ATOMS: atom_id res chain seq x y z
N PHE A 1 -21.45 7.76 20.57
CA PHE A 1 -21.93 8.92 21.33
C PHE A 1 -20.83 9.35 22.30
N TYR A 2 -20.00 10.31 21.92
CA TYR A 2 -19.16 11.07 22.86
C TYR A 2 -19.59 12.52 22.81
N HIS A 3 -20.15 12.98 23.92
CA HIS A 3 -20.39 14.38 24.23
C HIS A 3 -19.06 15.03 24.62
N TYR A 4 -18.57 15.94 23.79
CA TYR A 4 -17.63 16.97 24.24
C TYR A 4 -18.39 18.27 24.50
N SER A 5 -18.57 18.59 25.75
CA SER A 5 -19.00 19.91 26.20
C SER A 5 -17.75 20.79 26.36
N LEU A 6 -17.52 21.73 25.45
CA LEU A 6 -16.61 22.84 25.65
C LEU A 6 -17.40 24.02 26.19
N PRO A 7 -16.94 24.72 27.25
CA PRO A 7 -17.54 25.94 27.68
C PRO A 7 -17.16 27.08 26.74
N VAL A 8 -18.09 27.49 25.89
CA VAL A 8 -17.92 28.67 25.04
C VAL A 8 -18.66 29.82 25.66
N THR A 9 -17.93 30.67 26.39
CA THR A 9 -18.41 32.00 26.75
C THR A 9 -17.95 32.96 25.66
N GLY A 10 -18.90 33.60 24.96
CA GLY A 10 -18.64 34.84 24.22
C GLY A 10 -18.76 34.82 22.69
N LEU A 11 -19.43 33.86 22.06
CA LEU A 11 -19.74 33.93 20.61
C LEU A 11 -21.26 34.11 20.37
N PRO A 12 -21.66 34.87 19.32
CA PRO A 12 -23.08 35.02 19.01
C PRO A 12 -23.68 33.68 18.57
N ARG A 13 -24.85 33.35 19.14
CA ARG A 13 -25.58 32.11 18.86
C ARG A 13 -26.06 32.10 17.39
N LYS A 14 -25.36 31.36 16.55
CA LYS A 14 -25.87 31.01 15.22
C LYS A 14 -26.77 29.76 15.30
N PRO A 15 -27.79 29.62 14.41
CA PRO A 15 -28.69 28.48 14.44
C PRO A 15 -27.94 27.15 14.21
N LEU A 16 -28.31 26.09 14.92
CA LEU A 16 -27.73 24.72 14.86
C LEU A 16 -27.63 24.14 13.42
N THR A 17 -28.45 24.64 12.51
CA THR A 17 -28.44 24.27 11.08
C THR A 17 -27.18 24.75 10.35
N GLU A 18 -26.60 25.89 10.71
CA GLU A 18 -25.37 26.38 10.10
C GLU A 18 -24.15 25.57 10.55
N TYR A 19 -24.10 25.13 11.83
CA TYR A 19 -23.01 24.27 12.31
C TYR A 19 -23.02 22.87 11.68
N LYS A 20 -24.21 22.31 11.44
CA LYS A 20 -24.33 21.04 10.70
C LYS A 20 -23.85 21.18 9.24
N CYS A 21 -24.11 22.31 8.59
CA CYS A 21 -23.68 22.59 7.23
C CYS A 21 -22.15 22.79 7.14
N ILE A 22 -21.54 23.47 8.12
CA ILE A 22 -20.09 23.68 8.21
C ILE A 22 -19.38 22.36 8.51
N LEU A 23 -19.87 21.57 9.47
CA LEU A 23 -19.34 20.23 9.76
C LEU A 23 -19.49 19.26 8.57
N HIS A 24 -20.61 19.33 7.83
CA HIS A 24 -20.80 18.54 6.63
C HIS A 24 -19.89 19.01 5.48
N ARG A 25 -19.68 20.31 5.32
CA ARG A 25 -18.70 20.87 4.36
C ARG A 25 -17.27 20.53 4.75
N LEU A 26 -16.90 20.61 6.02
CA LEU A 26 -15.56 20.23 6.50
C LEU A 26 -15.34 18.73 6.35
N LYS A 27 -16.32 17.87 6.67
CA LYS A 27 -16.26 16.44 6.37
C LYS A 27 -16.12 16.19 4.86
N LYS A 28 -16.90 16.88 4.03
CA LYS A 28 -16.81 16.77 2.56
C LYS A 28 -15.48 17.30 2.00
N LEU A 29 -14.87 18.35 2.61
CA LEU A 29 -13.52 18.81 2.25
C LEU A 29 -12.43 17.82 2.71
N TYR A 30 -12.59 17.19 3.87
CA TYR A 30 -11.61 16.23 4.41
C TYR A 30 -11.63 14.91 3.64
N PHE A 31 -12.81 14.43 3.20
CA PHE A 31 -12.95 13.26 2.31
C PHE A 31 -12.64 13.56 0.84
N LYS A 32 -12.53 14.82 0.46
CA LYS A 32 -12.32 15.24 -0.94
C LYS A 32 -10.90 14.98 -1.44
N ASN A 33 -9.94 14.67 -0.56
CA ASN A 33 -8.52 14.63 -0.93
C ASN A 33 -8.05 13.34 -1.63
N MET A 34 -8.79 12.23 -1.56
CA MET A 34 -8.41 10.98 -2.27
C MET A 34 -9.43 10.56 -3.34
N ALA A 35 -10.72 10.66 -3.08
CA ALA A 35 -11.77 10.19 -4.01
C ALA A 35 -11.82 10.95 -5.36
N ASP A 36 -11.23 12.14 -5.41
CA ASP A 36 -11.22 12.99 -6.62
C ASP A 36 -9.86 13.02 -7.32
N LYS A 37 -8.83 12.25 -6.85
CA LYS A 37 -7.52 12.20 -7.51
C LYS A 37 -7.60 11.35 -8.77
N THR A 38 -7.12 11.90 -9.87
CA THR A 38 -6.94 11.15 -11.11
C THR A 38 -5.82 10.11 -10.96
N LEU A 39 -5.84 9.08 -11.78
CA LEU A 39 -4.77 8.07 -11.84
C LEU A 39 -3.38 8.71 -12.03
N ASN A 40 -3.29 9.76 -12.85
CA ASN A 40 -2.06 10.50 -13.06
C ASN A 40 -1.57 11.22 -11.79
N GLU A 41 -2.47 11.77 -10.99
CA GLU A 41 -2.11 12.43 -9.72
C GLU A 41 -1.63 11.42 -8.68
N ILE A 42 -2.25 10.23 -8.60
CA ILE A 42 -1.81 9.15 -7.71
C ILE A 42 -0.40 8.72 -8.11
N ARG A 43 -0.17 8.40 -9.39
CA ARG A 43 1.14 8.01 -9.92
C ARG A 43 2.20 9.07 -9.65
N ASN A 44 1.92 10.32 -9.95
CA ASN A 44 2.84 11.42 -9.75
C ASN A 44 3.13 11.69 -8.26
N THR A 45 2.14 11.56 -7.38
CA THR A 45 2.33 11.71 -5.93
C THR A 45 3.31 10.66 -5.43
N PHE A 46 3.15 9.39 -5.83
CA PHE A 46 4.04 8.30 -5.48
C PHE A 46 5.48 8.53 -5.99
N LEU A 47 5.63 8.71 -7.29
CA LEU A 47 6.95 8.88 -7.90
C LEU A 47 7.71 10.08 -7.34
N LYS A 48 7.03 11.21 -7.18
CA LYS A 48 7.66 12.43 -6.64
C LYS A 48 7.96 12.35 -5.15
N TYR A 49 7.19 11.57 -4.38
CA TYR A 49 7.51 11.32 -2.98
C TYR A 49 8.85 10.57 -2.87
N PHE A 50 9.03 9.50 -3.64
CA PHE A 50 10.27 8.74 -3.62
C PHE A 50 11.43 9.46 -4.29
N GLU A 51 11.19 10.26 -5.34
CA GLU A 51 12.23 11.13 -5.92
C GLU A 51 12.80 12.10 -4.88
N LYS A 52 11.96 12.72 -4.05
CA LYS A 52 12.39 13.58 -2.93
C LYS A 52 13.19 12.83 -1.86
N ASN A 53 13.02 11.54 -1.78
CA ASN A 53 13.76 10.63 -0.89
C ASN A 53 14.88 9.90 -1.64
N GLU A 54 15.48 10.56 -2.65
CA GLU A 54 16.67 10.14 -3.38
C GLU A 54 16.52 8.85 -4.21
N HIS A 55 15.31 8.49 -4.59
CA HIS A 55 15.05 7.38 -5.50
C HIS A 55 15.11 7.87 -6.96
N LYS A 56 15.81 7.15 -7.80
CA LYS A 56 15.79 7.38 -9.25
C LYS A 56 14.43 7.00 -9.79
N ILE A 57 13.73 7.91 -10.47
CA ILE A 57 12.55 7.55 -11.25
C ILE A 57 13.00 6.72 -12.45
N VAL A 58 12.52 5.50 -12.55
CA VAL A 58 12.81 4.55 -13.63
C VAL A 58 11.52 4.31 -14.40
N GLU A 59 11.59 4.38 -15.71
CA GLU A 59 10.45 4.11 -16.59
C GLU A 59 9.99 2.65 -16.48
N SER A 60 8.72 2.41 -16.78
CA SER A 60 8.19 1.05 -16.91
C SER A 60 8.96 0.27 -17.98
N SER A 61 9.43 -0.91 -17.63
CA SER A 61 9.95 -1.83 -18.65
C SER A 61 8.85 -2.31 -19.59
N ASN A 62 9.26 -2.94 -20.69
CA ASN A 62 8.33 -3.57 -21.62
C ASN A 62 7.49 -4.64 -20.91
N LEU A 63 6.22 -4.77 -21.29
CA LEU A 63 5.33 -5.81 -20.76
C LEU A 63 5.84 -7.22 -21.09
N VAL A 64 6.42 -7.40 -22.28
CA VAL A 64 7.08 -8.66 -22.67
C VAL A 64 8.54 -8.54 -22.29
N PRO A 65 9.03 -9.29 -21.29
CA PRO A 65 10.43 -9.27 -20.89
C PRO A 65 11.32 -9.80 -22.00
N ASN A 66 12.34 -9.03 -22.39
CA ASN A 66 13.19 -9.43 -23.51
C ASN A 66 14.16 -10.58 -23.18
N ASN A 67 14.48 -10.78 -21.89
CA ASN A 67 15.53 -11.68 -21.44
C ASN A 67 15.11 -12.62 -20.30
N ASP A 68 13.83 -12.85 -20.10
CA ASP A 68 13.35 -13.80 -19.10
C ASP A 68 12.40 -14.82 -19.72
N PRO A 69 12.91 -16.02 -20.09
CA PRO A 69 12.09 -17.06 -20.69
C PRO A 69 11.08 -17.69 -19.72
N THR A 70 11.15 -17.36 -18.44
CA THR A 70 10.23 -17.88 -17.40
C THR A 70 8.97 -17.05 -17.27
N LEU A 71 8.94 -15.85 -17.85
CA LEU A 71 7.81 -14.92 -17.78
C LEU A 71 7.32 -14.52 -19.17
N MET A 72 6.04 -14.73 -19.42
CA MET A 72 5.37 -14.23 -20.63
C MET A 72 5.19 -12.71 -20.56
N PHE A 73 4.82 -12.20 -19.40
CA PHE A 73 4.61 -10.77 -19.16
C PHE A 73 5.27 -10.34 -17.84
N ALA A 74 5.63 -9.07 -17.76
CA ALA A 74 5.97 -8.43 -16.49
C ALA A 74 4.73 -8.44 -15.59
N ASN A 75 4.78 -9.17 -14.48
CA ASN A 75 3.69 -9.37 -13.54
C ASN A 75 3.87 -8.61 -12.22
N SER A 76 5.02 -7.94 -12.06
CA SER A 76 5.32 -7.10 -10.90
C SER A 76 6.36 -6.02 -11.22
N GLY A 77 6.43 -4.99 -10.37
CA GLY A 77 7.42 -3.92 -10.49
C GLY A 77 8.87 -4.38 -10.36
N MET A 78 9.08 -5.50 -9.68
CA MET A 78 10.42 -6.05 -9.43
C MET A 78 11.04 -6.74 -10.66
N VAL A 79 10.24 -7.15 -11.64
CA VAL A 79 10.74 -7.95 -12.80
C VAL A 79 11.92 -7.28 -13.50
N GLN A 80 11.84 -5.97 -13.74
CA GLN A 80 12.94 -5.24 -14.40
C GLN A 80 14.22 -5.12 -13.56
N PHE A 81 14.15 -5.38 -12.24
CA PHE A 81 15.28 -5.29 -11.32
C PHE A 81 15.78 -6.65 -10.83
N LYS A 82 15.23 -7.76 -11.36
CA LYS A 82 15.59 -9.12 -10.97
C LYS A 82 17.11 -9.34 -10.97
N ASN A 83 17.78 -8.95 -12.05
CA ASN A 83 19.22 -9.11 -12.18
C ASN A 83 20.02 -8.19 -11.26
N VAL A 84 19.46 -7.06 -10.85
CA VAL A 84 20.08 -6.16 -9.86
C VAL A 84 20.04 -6.81 -8.49
N PHE A 85 18.91 -7.39 -8.09
CA PHE A 85 18.77 -8.09 -6.80
C PHE A 85 19.63 -9.35 -6.71
N THR A 86 19.82 -10.06 -7.82
CA THR A 86 20.72 -11.24 -7.87
C THR A 86 22.19 -10.90 -8.06
N GLY A 87 22.53 -9.62 -8.23
CA GLY A 87 23.90 -9.16 -8.46
C GLY A 87 24.46 -9.40 -9.86
N LEU A 88 23.62 -9.88 -10.79
CA LEU A 88 24.02 -10.10 -12.19
C LEU A 88 24.08 -8.81 -13.01
N GLU A 89 23.44 -7.75 -12.53
CA GLU A 89 23.42 -6.42 -13.15
C GLU A 89 23.74 -5.35 -12.13
N LYS A 90 24.48 -4.32 -12.55
CA LYS A 90 24.74 -3.13 -11.75
C LYS A 90 24.07 -1.92 -12.37
N ARG A 91 23.49 -1.07 -11.55
CA ARG A 91 22.96 0.24 -11.94
C ARG A 91 23.80 1.35 -11.32
N ASP A 92 23.70 2.55 -11.87
CA ASP A 92 24.36 3.76 -11.37
C ASP A 92 23.60 4.42 -10.18
N TYR A 93 22.59 3.72 -9.65
CA TYR A 93 21.78 4.13 -8.50
C TYR A 93 21.53 2.93 -7.56
N VAL A 94 21.32 3.24 -6.30
CA VAL A 94 21.03 2.25 -5.23
C VAL A 94 19.57 2.31 -4.77
N ARG A 95 18.81 3.32 -5.22
CA ARG A 95 17.38 3.47 -4.96
C ARG A 95 16.63 3.72 -6.26
N ALA A 96 15.50 3.09 -6.45
CA ALA A 96 14.65 3.30 -7.61
C ALA A 96 13.17 3.43 -7.22
N THR A 97 12.41 4.17 -8.02
CA THR A 97 10.95 4.16 -7.97
C THR A 97 10.39 4.09 -9.39
N THR A 98 9.30 3.36 -9.54
CA THR A 98 8.67 3.16 -10.86
C THR A 98 7.16 2.98 -10.74
N SER A 99 6.46 3.25 -11.83
CA SER A 99 5.08 2.81 -12.06
C SER A 99 5.14 1.77 -13.18
N GLN A 100 5.32 0.50 -12.81
CA GLN A 100 5.48 -0.60 -13.75
C GLN A 100 4.13 -1.06 -14.30
N LYS A 101 4.00 -1.11 -15.61
CA LYS A 101 2.88 -1.77 -16.29
C LYS A 101 2.99 -3.27 -16.14
N CYS A 102 1.93 -3.91 -15.68
CA CYS A 102 1.89 -5.34 -15.36
C CYS A 102 0.70 -6.03 -16.01
N VAL A 103 0.87 -7.31 -16.32
CA VAL A 103 -0.21 -8.22 -16.75
C VAL A 103 -0.19 -9.47 -15.89
N ARG A 104 -1.36 -9.83 -15.32
CA ARG A 104 -1.59 -11.07 -14.57
C ARG A 104 -2.75 -11.83 -15.20
N ALA A 105 -2.46 -12.58 -16.25
CA ALA A 105 -3.44 -13.33 -17.05
C ALA A 105 -2.95 -14.77 -17.34
N GLY A 106 -2.32 -15.39 -16.37
CA GLY A 106 -1.78 -16.75 -16.46
C GLY A 106 -0.47 -16.92 -15.69
N GLY A 107 -0.05 -18.16 -15.47
CA GLY A 107 1.16 -18.51 -14.74
C GLY A 107 1.00 -18.45 -13.21
N LYS A 108 2.10 -18.21 -12.47
CA LYS A 108 2.15 -18.30 -11.01
C LYS A 108 1.27 -17.22 -10.32
N HIS A 109 1.17 -16.04 -10.92
CA HIS A 109 0.32 -14.95 -10.43
C HIS A 109 -0.79 -14.72 -11.45
N ASN A 110 -1.86 -15.49 -11.33
CA ASN A 110 -2.99 -15.44 -12.24
C ASN A 110 -4.22 -14.88 -11.53
N ASP A 111 -4.59 -13.65 -11.88
CA ASP A 111 -5.79 -13.01 -11.36
C ASP A 111 -7.01 -13.21 -12.29
N LEU A 112 -6.86 -13.96 -13.39
CA LEU A 112 -7.87 -14.03 -14.44
C LEU A 112 -9.22 -14.55 -13.95
N GLU A 113 -9.23 -15.47 -13.00
CA GLU A 113 -10.46 -16.03 -12.40
C GLU A 113 -11.21 -15.02 -11.53
N ASN A 114 -10.50 -14.01 -11.02
CA ASN A 114 -11.07 -12.96 -10.16
C ASN A 114 -11.45 -11.69 -10.93
N VAL A 115 -10.94 -11.53 -12.17
CA VAL A 115 -11.24 -10.35 -12.99
C VAL A 115 -12.71 -10.33 -13.40
N GLY A 116 -13.39 -9.22 -13.09
CA GLY A 116 -14.83 -9.06 -13.33
C GLY A 116 -15.73 -9.61 -12.22
N TYR A 117 -15.17 -10.34 -11.25
CA TYR A 117 -15.89 -10.87 -10.09
C TYR A 117 -15.58 -10.10 -8.80
N THR A 118 -14.44 -9.44 -8.76
CA THR A 118 -14.05 -8.55 -7.66
C THR A 118 -13.79 -7.14 -8.19
N PRO A 119 -13.96 -6.09 -7.38
CA PRO A 119 -13.72 -4.71 -7.81
C PRO A 119 -12.23 -4.35 -7.93
N ARG A 120 -11.32 -5.19 -7.44
CA ARG A 120 -9.88 -4.89 -7.28
C ARG A 120 -8.95 -5.70 -8.17
N HIS A 121 -9.42 -6.76 -8.85
CA HIS A 121 -8.57 -7.57 -9.73
C HIS A 121 -8.69 -7.13 -11.18
N HIS A 122 -7.55 -6.86 -11.81
CA HIS A 122 -7.44 -6.44 -13.21
C HIS A 122 -6.35 -7.26 -13.91
N THR A 123 -6.58 -7.63 -15.17
CA THR A 123 -5.56 -8.31 -15.99
C THR A 123 -4.38 -7.40 -16.30
N PHE A 124 -4.65 -6.13 -16.56
CA PHE A 124 -3.66 -5.09 -16.81
C PHE A 124 -3.77 -3.99 -15.74
N PHE A 125 -2.66 -3.64 -15.12
CA PHE A 125 -2.59 -2.61 -14.08
C PHE A 125 -1.20 -1.98 -14.01
N GLU A 126 -1.07 -0.91 -13.27
CA GLU A 126 0.21 -0.32 -12.91
C GLU A 126 0.56 -0.65 -11.46
N MET A 127 1.77 -1.17 -11.23
CA MET A 127 2.30 -1.41 -9.90
C MET A 127 3.26 -0.28 -9.53
N LEU A 128 2.90 0.48 -8.52
CA LEU A 128 3.75 1.52 -7.96
C LEU A 128 4.78 0.85 -7.05
N GLY A 129 6.06 1.06 -7.32
CA GLY A 129 7.13 0.37 -6.61
C GLY A 129 8.28 1.29 -6.22
N ASN A 130 8.84 1.05 -5.02
CA ASN A 130 10.09 1.63 -4.55
C ASN A 130 11.05 0.51 -4.18
N PHE A 131 12.31 0.68 -4.51
CA PHE A 131 13.33 -0.36 -4.42
C PHE A 131 14.59 0.19 -3.79
N SER A 132 15.17 -0.60 -2.88
CA SER A 132 16.48 -0.37 -2.28
C SER A 132 17.41 -1.52 -2.63
N PHE A 133 18.53 -1.22 -3.26
CA PHE A 133 19.54 -2.19 -3.65
C PHE A 133 20.68 -2.21 -2.62
N GLY A 134 20.34 -2.69 -1.41
CA GLY A 134 21.30 -2.79 -0.30
C GLY A 134 21.61 -1.48 0.42
N ASP A 135 20.73 -0.48 0.33
CA ASP A 135 20.95 0.84 0.91
C ASP A 135 20.12 1.07 2.18
N TYR A 136 18.81 0.78 2.14
CA TYR A 136 17.97 0.79 3.33
C TYR A 136 17.16 -0.50 3.44
N PHE A 137 16.64 -0.78 4.65
CA PHE A 137 15.88 -1.99 4.98
C PHE A 137 14.56 -1.63 5.64
N LYS A 138 14.02 -2.53 6.47
CA LYS A 138 12.67 -2.52 7.03
C LYS A 138 12.28 -1.19 7.70
N GLU A 139 13.10 -0.67 8.62
CA GLU A 139 12.73 0.54 9.37
C GLU A 139 12.44 1.71 8.43
N GLN A 140 13.34 1.95 7.49
CA GLN A 140 13.18 3.06 6.55
C GLN A 140 12.08 2.79 5.52
N ALA A 141 11.91 1.55 5.06
CA ALA A 141 10.83 1.15 4.15
C ALA A 141 9.46 1.39 4.80
N ILE A 142 9.26 0.94 6.04
CA ILE A 142 8.04 1.15 6.82
C ILE A 142 7.79 2.64 7.05
N HIS A 143 8.84 3.41 7.36
CA HIS A 143 8.71 4.86 7.51
C HIS A 143 8.22 5.53 6.23
N TYR A 144 8.81 5.20 5.08
CA TYR A 144 8.37 5.75 3.79
C TYR A 144 6.93 5.35 3.45
N ALA A 145 6.58 4.09 3.63
CA ALA A 145 5.23 3.61 3.36
C ALA A 145 4.20 4.34 4.24
N TRP A 146 4.46 4.42 5.54
CA TRP A 146 3.57 5.10 6.49
C TRP A 146 3.41 6.59 6.21
N ASP A 147 4.51 7.29 5.96
CA ASP A 147 4.50 8.72 5.66
C ASP A 147 3.78 9.02 4.34
N LEU A 148 4.04 8.23 3.29
CA LEU A 148 3.36 8.37 2.00
C LEU A 148 1.85 8.16 2.13
N ILE A 149 1.42 7.07 2.79
CA ILE A 149 0.00 6.72 2.90
C ILE A 149 -0.74 7.75 3.75
N THR A 150 -0.19 8.10 4.91
CA THR A 150 -0.89 8.98 5.85
C THR A 150 -0.77 10.47 5.50
N LYS A 151 0.40 10.92 5.02
CA LYS A 151 0.63 12.34 4.68
C LYS A 151 0.56 12.60 3.18
N GLY A 152 1.17 11.76 2.35
CA GLY A 152 1.17 11.93 0.91
C GLY A 152 -0.20 11.74 0.29
N PHE A 153 -0.86 10.66 0.64
CA PHE A 153 -2.22 10.34 0.19
C PHE A 153 -3.31 10.84 1.13
N GLY A 154 -2.99 11.13 2.41
CA GLY A 154 -3.94 11.64 3.39
C GLY A 154 -4.95 10.60 3.87
N ILE A 155 -4.57 9.32 3.88
CA ILE A 155 -5.42 8.24 4.37
C ILE A 155 -5.46 8.28 5.90
N ASP A 156 -6.67 8.17 6.45
CA ASP A 156 -6.87 8.18 7.89
C ASP A 156 -6.26 6.93 8.54
N LYS A 157 -5.31 7.16 9.43
CA LYS A 157 -4.60 6.10 10.16
C LYS A 157 -5.52 5.22 11.00
N ASP A 158 -6.66 5.75 11.45
CA ASP A 158 -7.62 5.00 12.27
C ASP A 158 -8.37 3.93 11.46
N ARG A 159 -8.25 3.97 10.15
CA ARG A 159 -8.78 2.97 9.21
C ARG A 159 -7.73 1.99 8.70
N LEU A 160 -6.50 2.04 9.22
CA LEU A 160 -5.40 1.20 8.74
C LEU A 160 -5.10 0.07 9.72
N TYR A 161 -4.84 -1.10 9.15
CA TYR A 161 -4.26 -2.27 9.79
C TYR A 161 -2.99 -2.66 9.04
N VAL A 162 -2.12 -3.40 9.69
CA VAL A 162 -0.94 -3.97 9.04
C VAL A 162 -0.81 -5.44 9.36
N THR A 163 -0.27 -6.21 8.42
CA THR A 163 0.15 -7.57 8.65
C THR A 163 1.67 -7.67 8.64
N VAL A 164 2.20 -8.63 9.37
CA VAL A 164 3.61 -8.99 9.38
C VAL A 164 3.75 -10.49 9.36
N PHE A 165 4.83 -11.01 8.79
CA PHE A 165 5.15 -12.42 8.92
C PHE A 165 5.31 -12.79 10.41
N HIS A 166 4.77 -13.92 10.83
CA HIS A 166 4.61 -14.26 12.26
C HIS A 166 5.92 -14.29 13.04
N GLU A 167 7.05 -14.60 12.40
CA GLU A 167 8.39 -14.62 13.00
C GLU A 167 9.13 -13.29 12.85
N ASP A 168 8.56 -12.27 12.18
CA ASP A 168 9.21 -10.99 11.94
C ASP A 168 8.94 -9.99 13.08
N ASP A 169 9.58 -10.24 14.23
CA ASP A 169 9.49 -9.35 15.38
C ASP A 169 10.08 -7.95 15.11
N GLU A 170 11.04 -7.86 14.22
CA GLU A 170 11.66 -6.59 13.84
C GLU A 170 10.65 -5.69 13.13
N ALA A 171 9.94 -6.18 12.11
CA ALA A 171 8.91 -5.43 11.43
C ALA A 171 7.75 -5.07 12.38
N PHE A 172 7.32 -6.00 13.24
CA PHE A 172 6.30 -5.75 14.25
C PHE A 172 6.66 -4.56 15.16
N ASN A 173 7.89 -4.53 15.67
CA ASN A 173 8.36 -3.46 16.54
C ASN A 173 8.52 -2.12 15.80
N PHE A 174 8.94 -2.14 14.52
CA PHE A 174 9.00 -0.92 13.71
C PHE A 174 7.61 -0.34 13.46
N TRP A 175 6.62 -1.17 13.17
CA TRP A 175 5.24 -0.71 13.01
C TRP A 175 4.70 -0.09 14.30
N LYS A 176 4.93 -0.70 15.46
CA LYS A 176 4.57 -0.08 16.75
C LYS A 176 5.22 1.29 16.95
N LYS A 177 6.50 1.39 16.65
CA LYS A 177 7.28 2.63 16.84
C LYS A 177 6.88 3.73 15.86
N ILE A 178 6.69 3.41 14.58
CA ILE A 178 6.50 4.38 13.49
C ILE A 178 5.03 4.78 13.35
N ALA A 179 4.13 3.82 13.31
CA ALA A 179 2.69 4.07 13.17
C ALA A 179 2.01 4.41 14.50
N GLY A 180 2.62 4.04 15.63
CA GLY A 180 2.02 4.17 16.94
C GLY A 180 0.85 3.22 17.17
N PHE A 181 0.84 2.09 16.45
CA PHE A 181 -0.22 1.09 16.55
C PHE A 181 -0.15 0.30 17.86
N SER A 182 -1.33 -0.04 18.40
CA SER A 182 -1.52 -1.08 19.40
C SER A 182 -1.38 -2.47 18.74
N ASP A 183 -1.13 -3.49 19.56
CA ASP A 183 -0.84 -4.84 19.10
C ASP A 183 -2.00 -5.47 18.29
N ASP A 184 -3.23 -5.07 18.56
CA ASP A 184 -4.43 -5.51 17.84
C ASP A 184 -4.54 -4.97 16.41
N ARG A 185 -3.75 -3.96 16.07
CA ARG A 185 -3.66 -3.39 14.72
C ARG A 185 -2.50 -3.95 13.88
N ILE A 186 -1.64 -4.78 14.47
CA ILE A 186 -0.51 -5.42 13.81
C ILE A 186 -0.73 -6.94 13.87
N ILE A 187 -1.18 -7.50 12.77
CA ILE A 187 -1.64 -8.89 12.69
C ILE A 187 -0.49 -9.77 12.22
N ARG A 188 -0.22 -10.85 12.95
CA ARG A 188 0.82 -11.84 12.58
C ARG A 188 0.23 -12.91 11.70
N ILE A 189 0.78 -13.10 10.51
CA ILE A 189 0.36 -14.09 9.53
C ILE A 189 1.42 -15.17 9.39
N ALA A 190 1.02 -16.42 9.56
CA ALA A 190 1.92 -17.57 9.50
C ALA A 190 1.97 -18.22 8.09
N THR A 191 1.07 -17.84 7.22
CA THR A 191 0.97 -18.37 5.85
C THR A 191 1.96 -17.68 4.89
N SER A 192 1.98 -18.15 3.65
CA SER A 192 2.77 -17.54 2.57
C SER A 192 2.32 -16.14 2.17
N ASP A 193 1.20 -15.65 2.69
CA ASP A 193 0.67 -14.34 2.34
C ASP A 193 1.63 -13.22 2.78
N ASN A 194 2.25 -13.38 3.95
CA ASN A 194 3.32 -12.48 4.40
C ASN A 194 4.74 -13.02 4.19
N PHE A 195 4.92 -13.99 3.28
CA PHE A 195 6.25 -14.44 2.84
C PHE A 195 6.28 -14.61 1.33
N TRP A 196 6.74 -13.57 0.64
CA TRP A 196 6.78 -13.57 -0.82
C TRP A 196 7.97 -14.36 -1.39
N SER A 197 7.82 -14.88 -2.58
CA SER A 197 8.91 -15.48 -3.34
C SER A 197 8.75 -15.19 -4.83
N MET A 198 9.86 -14.90 -5.50
CA MET A 198 9.86 -14.64 -6.94
C MET A 198 9.57 -15.89 -7.77
N GLY A 199 9.95 -17.05 -7.28
CA GLY A 199 9.80 -18.34 -7.95
C GLY A 199 10.38 -19.47 -7.09
N GLU A 200 10.68 -20.61 -7.72
CA GLU A 200 11.38 -21.72 -7.04
C GLU A 200 12.79 -21.33 -6.62
N THR A 201 13.41 -20.42 -7.37
CA THR A 201 14.72 -19.84 -7.06
C THR A 201 14.67 -18.33 -7.26
N GLY A 202 15.50 -17.59 -6.51
CA GLY A 202 15.58 -16.15 -6.59
C GLY A 202 15.26 -15.45 -5.26
N PRO A 203 15.09 -14.13 -5.27
CA PRO A 203 14.75 -13.37 -4.08
C PRO A 203 13.44 -13.82 -3.45
N CYS A 204 13.44 -13.91 -2.12
CA CYS A 204 12.26 -14.19 -1.29
C CYS A 204 12.47 -13.58 0.10
N GLY A 205 11.40 -13.41 0.85
CA GLY A 205 11.50 -12.93 2.22
C GLY A 205 10.16 -12.60 2.85
N PRO A 206 10.17 -12.32 4.17
CA PRO A 206 8.99 -11.83 4.85
C PRO A 206 8.58 -10.46 4.31
N CYS A 207 7.29 -10.18 4.29
CA CYS A 207 6.73 -8.88 3.96
C CYS A 207 5.77 -8.39 5.03
N SER A 208 5.50 -7.09 4.99
CA SER A 208 4.42 -6.43 5.73
C SER A 208 3.46 -5.85 4.73
N GLU A 209 2.17 -5.96 5.01
CA GLU A 209 1.13 -5.41 4.16
C GLU A 209 0.31 -4.37 4.93
N ILE A 210 -0.22 -3.40 4.21
CA ILE A 210 -1.06 -2.34 4.77
C ILE A 210 -2.46 -2.51 4.23
N PHE A 211 -3.43 -2.62 5.13
CA PHE A 211 -4.84 -2.79 4.82
C PHE A 211 -5.64 -1.55 5.20
N PHE A 212 -6.58 -1.20 4.33
CA PHE A 212 -7.54 -0.14 4.56
C PHE A 212 -8.92 -0.74 4.88
N ASP A 213 -9.51 -0.36 6.01
CA ASP A 213 -10.85 -0.76 6.40
C ASP A 213 -11.89 0.12 5.70
N GLN A 214 -12.61 -0.46 4.76
CA GLN A 214 -13.70 0.18 4.01
C GLN A 214 -14.91 0.48 4.90
N GLY A 215 -15.03 -0.21 6.05
CA GLY A 215 -16.12 -0.04 7.00
C GLY A 215 -16.98 -1.29 7.16
N ASP A 216 -17.69 -1.36 8.28
CA ASP A 216 -18.51 -2.50 8.72
C ASP A 216 -19.77 -2.76 7.88
N HIS A 217 -20.07 -1.90 6.92
CA HIS A 217 -21.13 -2.10 5.93
C HIS A 217 -20.76 -3.10 4.84
N LEU A 218 -19.49 -3.48 4.74
CA LEU A 218 -19.00 -4.52 3.83
C LEU A 218 -18.66 -5.79 4.61
N ALA A 219 -18.84 -6.94 3.95
CA ALA A 219 -18.43 -8.22 4.49
C ALA A 219 -16.90 -8.34 4.47
N GLY A 220 -16.36 -9.09 5.44
CA GLY A 220 -14.95 -9.38 5.59
C GLY A 220 -14.44 -9.12 7.00
N GLY A 221 -13.56 -10.00 7.47
CA GLY A 221 -12.90 -9.92 8.76
C GLY A 221 -11.48 -9.37 8.64
N LEU A 222 -10.73 -9.42 9.75
CA LEU A 222 -9.32 -9.08 9.76
C LEU A 222 -8.50 -10.12 8.97
N PRO A 223 -7.40 -9.72 8.31
CA PRO A 223 -6.50 -10.65 7.65
C PRO A 223 -6.10 -11.81 8.58
N GLY A 224 -6.07 -13.04 8.06
CA GLY A 224 -5.80 -14.25 8.83
C GLY A 224 -6.95 -14.76 9.68
N SER A 225 -8.11 -14.10 9.70
CA SER A 225 -9.31 -14.58 10.36
C SER A 225 -10.12 -15.53 9.47
N LYS A 226 -11.04 -16.31 10.06
CA LYS A 226 -11.92 -17.21 9.30
C LYS A 226 -12.87 -16.48 8.34
N ASP A 227 -13.13 -15.22 8.63
CA ASP A 227 -14.09 -14.36 7.91
C ASP A 227 -13.35 -13.30 7.08
N GLU A 228 -12.06 -13.50 6.74
CA GLU A 228 -11.27 -12.53 5.98
C GLU A 228 -11.77 -12.31 4.55
N ASP A 229 -12.45 -13.32 3.99
CA ASP A 229 -13.04 -13.22 2.66
C ASP A 229 -14.07 -12.10 2.58
N GLY A 230 -13.82 -11.12 1.70
CA GLY A 230 -14.73 -10.00 1.50
C GLY A 230 -14.00 -8.72 1.05
N ASP A 231 -14.77 -7.65 0.90
CA ASP A 231 -14.27 -6.38 0.39
C ASP A 231 -13.99 -5.34 1.48
N ARG A 232 -14.19 -5.70 2.77
CA ARG A 232 -14.01 -4.75 3.88
C ARG A 232 -12.56 -4.32 4.05
N LEU A 233 -11.65 -5.27 4.14
CA LEU A 233 -10.22 -5.01 4.30
C LEU A 233 -9.53 -5.12 2.94
N SER A 234 -9.10 -3.99 2.41
CA SER A 234 -8.40 -3.92 1.13
C SER A 234 -6.92 -3.68 1.36
N GLU A 235 -6.08 -4.58 0.86
CA GLU A 235 -4.64 -4.35 0.80
C GLU A 235 -4.34 -3.15 -0.12
N ILE A 236 -3.55 -2.21 0.38
CA ILE A 236 -3.18 -0.99 -0.33
C ILE A 236 -1.66 -0.83 -0.50
N GLY A 237 -0.88 -1.76 0.02
CA GLY A 237 0.57 -1.77 -0.16
C GLY A 237 1.30 -2.76 0.73
N TYR A 238 2.53 -3.11 0.31
CA TYR A 238 3.47 -3.97 1.04
C TYR A 238 4.91 -3.51 0.80
#